data_80469cb083fc0d14b5212b50ac18f2b9
#
_entry.id   80469cb083fc0d14b5212b50ac18f2b9
#
_cell.length_a   1.000
_cell.length_b   1.000
_cell.length_c   1.000
_cell.angle_alpha   90.00
_cell.angle_beta   90.00
_cell.angle_gamma   90.00
#
_symmetry.space_group_name_H-M   'P 1'
#
loop_
_entity.id
_entity.type
_entity.pdbx_description
1 polymer ?
#
loop_
_entity_poly.entity_id
_entity_poly.type
_entity_poly.pdbx_seq_one_letter_code
_entity_poly.pdbx_strand_id
1 'polypeptide(L)'
;MKKLCFVIFLQIAVITLFAQRHDLFKIPKTGHIITTKNMLEYEGYIINLIPAMPGSGHIASYGFDILKDNKQLVHQPHNPLPFSPRGVQKKEDAYKIAEWIIREYKSTGHWQNTMPPHVANELKIESH
;
A
#
# COMPACT_ATOMS: atom_id res chain seq x y z
N MET A 1 -48.91 -3.56 -3.34
CA MET A 1 -47.96 -4.52 -3.91
C MET A 1 -46.82 -3.88 -4.71
N LYS A 2 -47.03 -2.78 -5.44
CA LYS A 2 -45.99 -2.12 -6.23
C LYS A 2 -44.83 -1.51 -5.37
N LYS A 3 -45.11 -1.09 -4.16
CA LYS A 3 -44.09 -0.52 -3.25
C LYS A 3 -43.15 -1.56 -2.63
N LEU A 4 -43.61 -2.81 -2.45
CA LEU A 4 -42.81 -3.89 -1.88
C LEU A 4 -41.74 -4.39 -2.86
N CYS A 5 -42.08 -4.48 -4.15
CA CYS A 5 -41.13 -4.88 -5.20
C CYS A 5 -39.99 -3.87 -5.36
N PHE A 6 -40.22 -2.56 -5.16
CA PHE A 6 -39.22 -1.52 -5.31
C PHE A 6 -38.18 -1.59 -4.19
N VAL A 7 -38.59 -1.89 -2.96
CA VAL A 7 -37.67 -2.03 -1.81
C VAL A 7 -36.78 -3.27 -1.96
N ILE A 8 -37.33 -4.38 -2.47
CA ILE A 8 -36.56 -5.61 -2.71
C ILE A 8 -35.54 -5.40 -3.83
N PHE A 9 -35.88 -4.68 -4.90
CA PHE A 9 -34.94 -4.33 -5.98
C PHE A 9 -33.81 -3.43 -5.50
N LEU A 10 -34.10 -2.47 -4.62
CA LEU A 10 -33.07 -1.58 -4.06
C LEU A 10 -32.10 -2.35 -3.14
N GLN A 11 -32.58 -3.31 -2.37
CA GLN A 11 -31.73 -4.14 -1.51
C GLN A 11 -30.84 -5.08 -2.31
N ILE A 12 -31.33 -5.66 -3.40
CA ILE A 12 -30.52 -6.51 -4.29
C ILE A 12 -29.43 -5.68 -4.99
N ALA A 13 -29.73 -4.45 -5.42
CA ALA A 13 -28.76 -3.55 -6.04
C ALA A 13 -27.64 -3.15 -5.05
N VAL A 14 -27.96 -2.94 -3.78
CA VAL A 14 -26.96 -2.63 -2.74
C VAL A 14 -26.07 -3.84 -2.46
N ILE A 15 -26.63 -5.05 -2.40
CA ILE A 15 -25.85 -6.28 -2.16
C ILE A 15 -24.91 -6.57 -3.34
N THR A 16 -25.34 -6.35 -4.58
CA THR A 16 -24.48 -6.53 -5.75
C THR A 16 -23.35 -5.49 -5.82
N LEU A 17 -23.57 -4.25 -5.36
CA LEU A 17 -22.52 -3.22 -5.25
C LEU A 17 -21.47 -3.58 -4.18
N PHE A 18 -21.87 -4.19 -3.07
CA PHE A 18 -20.94 -4.68 -2.06
C PHE A 18 -20.17 -5.93 -2.49
N ALA A 19 -20.80 -6.85 -3.22
CA ALA A 19 -20.14 -8.03 -3.77
C ALA A 19 -19.13 -7.67 -4.86
N GLN A 20 -19.41 -6.66 -5.70
CA GLN A 20 -18.46 -6.18 -6.71
C GLN A 20 -17.23 -5.49 -6.11
N ARG A 21 -17.29 -4.94 -4.90
CA ARG A 21 -16.10 -4.41 -4.20
C ARG A 21 -15.12 -5.50 -3.75
N HIS A 22 -15.60 -6.71 -3.47
CA HIS A 22 -14.74 -7.83 -3.10
C HIS A 22 -13.96 -8.42 -4.28
N ASP A 23 -14.48 -8.33 -5.51
CA ASP A 23 -13.81 -8.85 -6.71
C ASP A 23 -12.77 -7.89 -7.32
N LEU A 24 -12.69 -6.64 -6.83
CA LEU A 24 -11.75 -5.63 -7.34
C LEU A 24 -10.30 -5.85 -6.92
N PHE A 25 -10.04 -6.71 -5.95
CA PHE A 25 -8.68 -7.08 -5.53
C PHE A 25 -8.24 -8.39 -6.20
N LYS A 26 -8.19 -8.43 -7.53
CA LYS A 26 -7.42 -9.46 -8.22
C LYS A 26 -5.94 -9.20 -7.92
N ILE A 27 -5.42 -9.98 -6.98
CA ILE A 27 -4.02 -10.02 -6.56
C ILE A 27 -3.14 -10.13 -7.81
N PRO A 28 -2.19 -9.22 -8.06
CA PRO A 28 -1.20 -9.43 -9.08
C PRO A 28 -0.47 -10.76 -8.79
N LYS A 29 -0.18 -11.54 -9.81
CA LYS A 29 0.40 -12.90 -9.74
C LYS A 29 1.83 -12.97 -9.14
N THR A 30 2.21 -12.01 -8.34
CA THR A 30 3.55 -11.87 -7.74
C THR A 30 3.73 -12.58 -6.39
N GLY A 31 2.86 -13.56 -6.05
CA GLY A 31 3.10 -14.47 -4.93
C GLY A 31 3.14 -13.86 -3.52
N HIS A 32 2.92 -12.56 -3.38
CA HIS A 32 2.87 -11.89 -2.07
C HIS A 32 1.48 -12.01 -1.46
N ILE A 33 1.41 -12.49 -0.22
CA ILE A 33 0.17 -12.54 0.54
C ILE A 33 -0.24 -11.11 0.89
N ILE A 34 -1.19 -10.57 0.12
CA ILE A 34 -1.80 -9.27 0.41
C ILE A 34 -2.81 -9.49 1.52
N THR A 35 -2.45 -9.13 2.73
CA THR A 35 -3.41 -9.07 3.83
C THR A 35 -3.91 -7.63 3.96
N THR A 36 -5.22 -7.44 4.12
CA THR A 36 -5.84 -6.12 4.35
C THR A 36 -5.19 -5.36 5.51
N LYS A 37 -4.56 -6.06 6.44
CA LYS A 37 -3.83 -5.52 7.59
C LYS A 37 -2.59 -4.68 7.22
N ASN A 38 -2.04 -4.88 6.02
CA ASN A 38 -0.84 -4.20 5.54
C ASN A 38 -1.13 -3.24 4.38
N MET A 39 -2.39 -2.92 4.15
CA MET A 39 -2.80 -2.03 3.07
C MET A 39 -3.28 -0.69 3.62
N LEU A 40 -2.88 0.39 2.95
CA LEU A 40 -3.33 1.74 3.20
C LEU A 40 -3.74 2.39 1.88
N GLU A 41 -4.90 3.04 1.83
CA GLU A 41 -5.26 3.90 0.72
C GLU A 41 -4.76 5.32 0.98
N TYR A 42 -4.07 5.90 0.01
CA TYR A 42 -3.57 7.26 0.06
C TYR A 42 -3.75 7.95 -1.29
N GLU A 43 -4.59 8.98 -1.35
CA GLU A 43 -4.86 9.80 -2.55
C GLU A 43 -5.21 8.98 -3.82
N GLY A 44 -5.99 7.92 -3.68
CA GLY A 44 -6.39 7.04 -4.77
C GLY A 44 -5.35 5.98 -5.17
N TYR A 45 -4.26 5.87 -4.40
CA TYR A 45 -3.28 4.80 -4.50
C TYR A 45 -3.47 3.81 -3.35
N ILE A 46 -3.12 2.56 -3.58
CA ILE A 46 -3.04 1.53 -2.55
C ILE A 46 -1.56 1.29 -2.25
N ILE A 47 -1.18 1.47 -1.00
CA ILE A 47 0.13 1.11 -0.48
C ILE A 47 -0.01 -0.24 0.20
N ASN A 48 0.73 -1.24 -0.26
CA ASN A 48 0.76 -2.57 0.33
C ASN A 48 2.16 -2.84 0.91
N LEU A 49 2.25 -3.02 2.22
CA LEU A 49 3.53 -3.31 2.87
C LEU A 49 3.96 -4.76 2.66
N ILE A 50 5.23 -4.94 2.39
CA ILE A 50 5.89 -6.23 2.19
C ILE A 50 6.81 -6.47 3.40
N PRO A 51 6.44 -7.37 4.33
CA PRO A 51 7.33 -7.71 5.44
C PRO A 51 8.50 -8.56 4.93
N ALA A 52 9.72 -8.15 5.21
CA ALA A 52 10.91 -8.96 5.01
C ALA A 52 11.19 -9.76 6.28
N MET A 53 11.14 -11.08 6.18
CA MET A 53 11.42 -12.01 7.26
C MET A 53 12.74 -12.71 6.98
N PRO A 54 13.84 -12.36 7.65
CA PRO A 54 15.02 -13.24 7.66
C PRO A 54 14.65 -14.53 8.39
N GLY A 55 15.32 -15.62 8.10
CA GLY A 55 14.98 -16.99 8.51
C GLY A 55 14.66 -17.27 10.00
N SER A 56 14.67 -16.25 10.84
CA SER A 56 14.27 -16.30 12.26
C SER A 56 12.74 -16.18 12.49
N GLY A 57 11.93 -15.95 11.44
CA GLY A 57 10.48 -15.72 11.56
C GLY A 57 10.07 -14.36 12.13
N HIS A 58 11.01 -13.51 12.48
CA HIS A 58 10.76 -12.14 12.91
C HIS A 58 10.83 -11.16 11.72
N ILE A 59 9.93 -10.18 11.69
CA ILE A 59 9.95 -9.14 10.67
C ILE A 59 11.17 -8.25 10.92
N ALA A 60 12.11 -8.21 9.96
CA ALA A 60 13.31 -7.39 10.06
C ALA A 60 13.11 -5.98 9.48
N SER A 61 12.29 -5.87 8.44
CA SER A 61 12.05 -4.60 7.76
C SER A 61 10.77 -4.68 6.92
N TYR A 62 10.33 -3.52 6.43
CA TYR A 62 9.21 -3.41 5.50
C TYR A 62 9.68 -2.83 4.17
N GLY A 63 9.33 -3.48 3.08
CA GLY A 63 9.21 -2.90 1.76
C GLY A 63 7.76 -2.52 1.46
N PHE A 64 7.46 -2.11 0.24
CA PHE A 64 6.10 -1.79 -0.17
C PHE A 64 5.90 -1.89 -1.68
N ASP A 65 4.64 -2.10 -2.06
CA ASP A 65 4.12 -1.90 -3.40
C ASP A 65 3.21 -0.68 -3.41
N ILE A 66 3.21 0.08 -4.50
CA ILE A 66 2.24 1.14 -4.76
C ILE A 66 1.43 0.72 -5.98
N LEU A 67 0.11 0.65 -5.81
CA LEU A 67 -0.83 0.24 -6.84
C LEU A 67 -1.83 1.36 -7.12
N LYS A 68 -2.29 1.44 -8.36
CA LYS A 68 -3.42 2.27 -8.79
C LYS A 68 -4.20 1.54 -9.86
N ASP A 69 -5.53 1.55 -9.74
CA ASP A 69 -6.44 0.87 -10.67
C ASP A 69 -6.04 -0.60 -10.91
N ASN A 70 -5.72 -1.33 -9.82
CA ASN A 70 -5.22 -2.71 -9.82
C ASN A 70 -3.90 -2.94 -10.58
N LYS A 71 -3.18 -1.87 -10.93
CA LYS A 71 -1.88 -1.94 -11.57
C LYS A 71 -0.78 -1.58 -10.57
N GLN A 72 0.21 -2.44 -10.44
CA GLN A 72 1.41 -2.15 -9.66
C GLN A 72 2.27 -1.13 -10.42
N LEU A 73 2.52 0.00 -9.78
CA LEU A 73 3.31 1.10 -10.33
C LEU A 73 4.72 1.12 -9.75
N VAL A 74 4.86 0.77 -8.46
CA VAL A 74 6.14 0.69 -7.76
C VAL A 74 6.20 -0.64 -7.03
N HIS A 75 7.35 -1.31 -7.12
CA HIS A 75 7.71 -2.48 -6.33
C HIS A 75 9.03 -2.21 -5.63
N GLN A 76 8.96 -1.97 -4.32
CA GLN A 76 10.12 -1.68 -3.48
C GLN A 76 10.22 -2.72 -2.35
N PRO A 77 10.71 -3.93 -2.66
CA PRO A 77 10.78 -5.02 -1.68
C PRO A 77 11.91 -4.83 -0.67
N HIS A 78 12.86 -3.94 -0.99
CA HIS A 78 14.04 -3.68 -0.18
C HIS A 78 13.99 -2.29 0.42
N ASN A 79 14.91 -2.05 1.35
CA ASN A 79 15.05 -0.81 2.05
C ASN A 79 15.22 0.41 1.11
N PRO A 80 14.29 1.39 1.13
CA PRO A 80 14.43 2.63 0.37
C PRO A 80 15.37 3.65 1.04
N LEU A 81 15.94 3.30 2.20
CA LEU A 81 16.85 4.15 2.98
C LEU A 81 18.29 3.64 2.83
N PRO A 82 19.06 4.08 1.82
CA PRO A 82 20.40 3.55 1.56
C PRO A 82 21.39 3.83 2.70
N PHE A 83 21.08 4.81 3.57
CA PHE A 83 21.88 5.16 4.74
C PHE A 83 21.50 4.37 6.00
N SER A 84 20.44 3.55 5.96
CA SER A 84 20.01 2.71 7.08
C SER A 84 20.21 1.22 6.74
N PRO A 85 21.23 0.57 7.30
CA PRO A 85 21.56 -0.82 6.97
C PRO A 85 20.48 -1.82 7.45
N ARG A 86 19.68 -1.45 8.43
CA ARG A 86 18.60 -2.30 8.97
C ARG A 86 17.26 -2.12 8.26
N GLY A 87 17.18 -1.15 7.34
CA GLY A 87 15.93 -0.85 6.65
C GLY A 87 14.87 -0.19 7.53
N VAL A 88 13.65 -0.22 7.05
CA VAL A 88 12.50 0.38 7.72
C VAL A 88 11.85 -0.65 8.62
N GLN A 89 11.99 -0.49 9.94
CA GLN A 89 11.51 -1.47 10.92
C GLN A 89 10.07 -1.24 11.38
N LYS A 90 9.55 -0.02 11.23
CA LYS A 90 8.19 0.35 11.63
C LYS A 90 7.26 0.45 10.42
N LYS A 91 6.06 -0.09 10.53
CA LYS A 91 5.02 0.02 9.50
C LYS A 91 4.70 1.47 9.17
N GLU A 92 4.55 2.29 10.20
CA GLU A 92 4.22 3.70 10.11
C GLU A 92 5.26 4.45 9.27
N ASP A 93 6.52 4.13 9.44
CA ASP A 93 7.61 4.74 8.69
C ASP A 93 7.62 4.27 7.22
N ALA A 94 7.33 2.99 6.97
CA ALA A 94 7.18 2.48 5.61
C ALA A 94 6.02 3.16 4.86
N TYR A 95 4.89 3.41 5.54
CA TYR A 95 3.79 4.18 4.95
C TYR A 95 4.19 5.62 4.66
N LYS A 96 4.85 6.33 5.57
CA LYS A 96 5.33 7.70 5.35
C LYS A 96 6.24 7.81 4.13
N ILE A 97 7.12 6.83 3.93
CA ILE A 97 8.01 6.76 2.77
C ILE A 97 7.20 6.57 1.48
N ALA A 98 6.28 5.62 1.45
CA ALA A 98 5.44 5.37 0.29
C ALA A 98 4.54 6.58 -0.06
N GLU A 99 3.95 7.24 0.95
CA GLU A 99 3.18 8.47 0.78
C GLU A 99 4.05 9.62 0.23
N TRP A 100 5.27 9.76 0.71
CA TRP A 100 6.21 10.74 0.18
C TRP A 100 6.53 10.46 -1.28
N ILE A 101 6.79 9.21 -1.67
CA ILE A 101 7.05 8.81 -3.05
C ILE A 101 5.86 9.14 -3.95
N ILE A 102 4.63 8.93 -3.49
CA ILE A 102 3.42 9.31 -4.24
C ILE A 102 3.36 10.83 -4.44
N ARG A 103 3.63 11.63 -3.40
CA ARG A 103 3.65 13.09 -3.49
C ARG A 103 4.72 13.59 -4.47
N GLU A 104 5.92 13.03 -4.41
CA GLU A 104 7.00 13.35 -5.34
C GLU A 104 6.62 13.01 -6.79
N TYR A 105 6.04 11.84 -7.01
CA TYR A 105 5.55 11.47 -8.34
C TYR A 105 4.49 12.45 -8.86
N LYS A 106 3.54 12.85 -8.03
CA LYS A 106 2.51 13.83 -8.42
C LYS A 106 3.09 15.19 -8.75
N SER A 107 4.16 15.57 -8.09
CA SER A 107 4.86 16.85 -8.29
C SER A 107 5.81 16.83 -9.49
N THR A 108 6.55 15.74 -9.69
CA THR A 108 7.65 15.68 -10.68
C THR A 108 7.34 14.82 -11.90
N GLY A 109 6.34 13.92 -11.82
CA GLY A 109 6.06 12.90 -12.83
C GLY A 109 7.02 11.71 -12.82
N HIS A 110 7.95 11.64 -11.85
CA HIS A 110 8.94 10.58 -11.76
C HIS A 110 8.86 9.86 -10.42
N TRP A 111 8.90 8.51 -10.46
CA TRP A 111 8.97 7.68 -9.27
C TRP A 111 10.37 7.73 -8.65
N GLN A 112 10.42 8.05 -7.36
CA GLN A 112 11.66 8.00 -6.59
C GLN A 112 11.90 6.58 -6.05
N ASN A 113 13.13 6.10 -6.15
CA ASN A 113 13.50 4.77 -5.64
C ASN A 113 14.11 4.82 -4.23
N THR A 114 14.58 5.99 -3.83
CA THR A 114 15.25 6.19 -2.54
C THR A 114 14.83 7.51 -1.93
N MET A 115 14.79 7.55 -0.60
CA MET A 115 14.50 8.78 0.14
C MET A 115 15.81 9.45 0.58
N PRO A 116 16.00 10.75 0.33
CA PRO A 116 17.14 11.49 0.84
C PRO A 116 17.16 11.56 2.38
N PRO A 117 18.35 11.59 3.03
CA PRO A 117 18.46 11.62 4.49
C PRO A 117 17.75 12.82 5.14
N HIS A 118 17.80 14.01 4.53
CA HIS A 118 17.14 15.19 5.07
C HIS A 118 15.62 15.03 5.11
N VAL A 119 15.02 14.40 4.09
CA VAL A 119 13.57 14.11 4.05
C VAL A 119 13.20 13.10 5.13
N ALA A 120 14.00 12.05 5.31
CA ALA A 120 13.79 11.08 6.38
C ALA A 120 13.80 11.74 7.77
N ASN A 121 14.71 12.69 7.99
CA ASN A 121 14.77 13.47 9.23
C ASN A 121 13.53 14.36 9.43
N GLU A 122 13.07 15.06 8.37
CA GLU A 122 11.86 15.88 8.41
C GLU A 122 10.61 15.05 8.74
N LEU A 123 10.49 13.85 8.19
CA LEU A 123 9.40 12.93 8.44
C LEU A 123 9.55 12.16 9.76
N LYS A 124 10.63 12.37 10.49
CA LYS A 124 10.97 11.65 11.75
C LYS A 124 10.92 10.14 11.56
N ILE A 125 11.55 9.67 10.49
CA ILE A 125 11.73 8.25 10.22
C ILE A 125 12.92 7.76 11.03
N GLU A 126 12.72 6.70 11.81
CA GLU A 126 13.80 6.12 12.60
C GLU A 126 14.76 5.36 11.68
N SER A 127 15.99 5.86 11.59
CA SER A 127 17.13 5.20 10.95
C SER A 127 18.06 4.67 12.04
N HIS A 128 18.15 3.36 12.18
CA HIS A 128 19.07 2.70 13.13
C HIS A 128 20.23 2.03 12.42
#